data_aad4561445a3194280f41611525e8210
#
_entry.id   aad4561445a3194280f41611525e8210
#
_cell.length_a   1.000
_cell.length_b   1.000
_cell.length_c   1.000
_cell.angle_alpha   90.00
_cell.angle_beta   90.00
_cell.angle_gamma   90.00
#
_symmetry.space_group_name_H-M   'P 1'
#
loop_
_entity.id
_entity.type
_entity.pdbx_description
1 polymer ?
#
loop_
_entity_poly.entity_id
_entity_poly.type
_entity_poly.pdbx_seq_one_letter_code
_entity_poly.pdbx_strand_id
1 'polypeptide(L)'
;INYYSYGKNEQNSREIDVFRLFADKGHWYAEGYCHRAQGQRFFRLDRVENVRETEEFYTYDELPIENLGSIKEIFSSKEEALPSVILLLPPEDKWVIEEYPHYEAVHQGDGTWKVELPVASPAWLARLLLRLGPNIEILEAPEDLGETFRAEVAQSILESYVKATP
;
A
#
# COMPACT_ATOMS: atom_id res chain seq x y z
N ILE A 1 11.92 11.45 -10.24
CA ILE A 1 11.25 11.73 -8.97
C ILE A 1 11.98 11.10 -7.80
N ASN A 2 11.95 11.76 -6.64
CA ASN A 2 12.28 11.10 -5.36
C ASN A 2 10.96 10.62 -4.75
N TYR A 3 10.84 9.32 -4.59
CA TYR A 3 9.61 8.67 -4.19
C TYR A 3 9.76 7.93 -2.86
N TYR A 4 8.86 8.22 -1.92
CA TYR A 4 8.79 7.50 -0.66
C TYR A 4 7.89 6.27 -0.76
N SER A 5 8.49 5.10 -0.60
CA SER A 5 7.79 3.81 -0.63
C SER A 5 7.45 3.36 0.79
N TYR A 6 6.19 3.56 1.22
CA TYR A 6 5.74 3.13 2.55
C TYR A 6 5.92 1.63 2.79
N GLY A 7 5.70 0.80 1.78
CA GLY A 7 5.86 -0.64 1.89
C GLY A 7 7.27 -1.06 2.27
N LYS A 8 8.28 -0.36 1.76
CA LYS A 8 9.70 -0.65 2.03
C LYS A 8 10.34 0.29 3.05
N ASN A 9 9.60 1.32 3.49
CA ASN A 9 10.11 2.41 4.33
C ASN A 9 11.40 3.05 3.76
N GLU A 10 11.42 3.23 2.44
CA GLU A 10 12.58 3.72 1.71
C GLU A 10 12.21 4.89 0.82
N GLN A 11 13.10 5.86 0.77
CA GLN A 11 13.10 6.91 -0.24
C GLN A 11 14.06 6.52 -1.36
N ASN A 12 13.56 6.55 -2.58
CA ASN A 12 14.35 6.16 -3.75
C ASN A 12 14.12 7.13 -4.91
N SER A 13 15.19 7.41 -5.64
CA SER A 13 15.09 8.07 -6.94
C SER A 13 14.51 7.12 -7.97
N ARG A 14 13.58 7.62 -8.78
CA ARG A 14 12.93 6.90 -9.87
C ARG A 14 12.95 7.76 -11.12
N GLU A 15 13.28 7.15 -12.22
CA GLU A 15 13.05 7.67 -13.55
C GLU A 15 11.77 7.05 -14.09
N ILE A 16 10.83 7.90 -14.51
CA ILE A 16 9.49 7.49 -14.92
C ILE A 16 9.05 8.26 -16.15
N ASP A 17 8.44 7.57 -17.10
CA ASP A 17 7.73 8.16 -18.23
C ASP A 17 6.26 8.23 -17.85
N VAL A 18 5.79 9.42 -17.54
CA VAL A 18 4.41 9.61 -17.07
C VAL A 18 3.45 9.59 -18.26
N PHE A 19 2.48 8.68 -18.23
CA PHE A 19 1.46 8.54 -19.26
C PHE A 19 0.21 9.37 -18.94
N ARG A 20 -0.22 9.37 -17.68
CA ARG A 20 -1.36 10.15 -17.24
C ARG A 20 -1.35 10.44 -15.74
N LEU A 21 -2.17 11.42 -15.37
CA LEU A 21 -2.53 11.70 -13.98
C LEU A 21 -4.01 11.41 -13.78
N PHE A 22 -4.36 10.83 -12.64
CA PHE A 22 -5.75 10.57 -12.28
C PHE A 22 -5.95 10.64 -10.78
N ALA A 23 -7.20 10.83 -10.35
CA ALA A 23 -7.57 10.81 -8.95
C ALA A 23 -8.38 9.55 -8.63
N ASP A 24 -8.08 8.92 -7.50
CA ASP A 24 -8.84 7.81 -6.95
C ASP A 24 -8.88 7.91 -5.43
N LYS A 25 -10.06 7.72 -4.83
CA LYS A 25 -10.30 7.77 -3.38
C LYS A 25 -9.64 8.99 -2.68
N GLY A 26 -9.72 10.16 -3.30
CA GLY A 26 -9.18 11.41 -2.74
C GLY A 26 -7.66 11.59 -2.88
N HIS A 27 -6.96 10.68 -3.53
CA HIS A 27 -5.53 10.79 -3.83
C HIS A 27 -5.28 10.96 -5.33
N TRP A 28 -4.23 11.70 -5.65
CA TRP A 28 -3.73 11.83 -7.01
C TRP A 28 -2.62 10.82 -7.28
N TYR A 29 -2.64 10.25 -8.48
CA TYR A 29 -1.69 9.26 -8.95
C TYR A 29 -1.11 9.67 -10.30
N ALA A 30 0.19 9.40 -10.47
CA ALA A 30 0.83 9.34 -11.76
C ALA A 30 0.97 7.87 -12.18
N GLU A 31 0.50 7.56 -13.36
CA GLU A 31 0.74 6.29 -14.02
C GLU A 31 1.84 6.45 -15.05
N GLY A 32 2.77 5.52 -15.10
CA GLY A 32 3.86 5.58 -16.03
C GLY A 32 4.75 4.35 -16.01
N TYR A 33 5.68 4.29 -16.97
CA TYR A 33 6.73 3.29 -16.99
C TYR A 33 7.84 3.70 -16.01
N CYS A 34 8.23 2.77 -15.16
CA CYS A 34 9.33 2.95 -14.23
C CYS A 34 10.56 2.21 -14.72
N HIS A 35 11.61 2.94 -15.11
CA HIS A 35 12.84 2.35 -15.65
C HIS A 35 13.54 1.42 -14.65
N ARG A 36 13.55 1.79 -13.36
CA ARG A 36 14.13 0.93 -12.33
C ARG A 36 13.36 -0.38 -12.13
N ALA A 37 12.03 -0.36 -12.24
CA ALA A 37 11.18 -1.53 -12.05
C ALA A 37 10.95 -2.28 -13.38
N GLN A 38 11.42 -1.73 -14.49
CA GLN A 38 11.23 -2.23 -15.86
C GLN A 38 9.76 -2.59 -16.16
N GLY A 39 8.84 -1.67 -15.82
CA GLY A 39 7.42 -1.90 -16.02
C GLY A 39 6.55 -0.76 -15.55
N GLN A 40 5.27 -0.87 -15.92
CA GLN A 40 4.24 0.11 -15.56
C GLN A 40 4.02 0.13 -14.05
N ARG A 41 3.88 1.33 -13.49
CA ARG A 41 3.69 1.55 -12.05
C ARG A 41 2.79 2.77 -11.81
N PHE A 42 2.23 2.79 -10.60
CA PHE A 42 1.46 3.90 -10.08
C PHE A 42 2.19 4.57 -8.93
N PHE A 43 2.25 5.88 -8.98
CA PHE A 43 2.92 6.70 -7.98
C PHE A 43 1.92 7.68 -7.37
N ARG A 44 1.66 7.56 -6.08
CA ARG A 44 0.85 8.56 -5.38
C ARG A 44 1.62 9.87 -5.31
N LEU A 45 1.01 10.97 -5.73
CA LEU A 45 1.71 12.25 -5.84
C LEU A 45 2.09 12.84 -4.48
N ASP A 46 1.32 12.58 -3.43
CA ASP A 46 1.65 12.99 -2.05
C ASP A 46 2.89 12.28 -1.46
N ARG A 47 3.44 11.29 -2.16
CA ARG A 47 4.67 10.58 -1.81
C ARG A 47 5.86 10.98 -2.66
N VAL A 48 5.66 11.91 -3.58
CA VAL A 48 6.70 12.47 -4.45
C VAL A 48 7.26 13.72 -3.77
N GLU A 49 8.54 13.68 -3.39
CA GLU A 49 9.17 14.83 -2.73
C GLU A 49 9.80 15.82 -3.72
N ASN A 50 10.40 15.28 -4.78
CA ASN A 50 11.05 16.09 -5.80
C ASN A 50 10.75 15.56 -7.20
N VAL A 51 10.57 16.50 -8.12
CA VAL A 51 10.42 16.20 -9.55
C VAL A 51 11.51 16.97 -10.30
N ARG A 52 12.19 16.28 -11.20
CA ARG A 52 13.10 16.87 -12.16
C ARG A 52 12.78 16.32 -13.53
N GLU A 53 12.55 17.22 -14.48
CA GLU A 53 12.42 16.87 -15.89
C GLU A 53 13.79 16.48 -16.45
N THR A 54 13.82 15.43 -17.29
CA THR A 54 15.02 15.00 -18.02
C THR A 54 14.95 15.54 -19.44
N GLU A 55 16.09 15.60 -20.12
CA GLU A 55 16.15 15.99 -21.53
C GLU A 55 15.84 14.82 -22.47
N GLU A 56 15.66 13.63 -21.92
CA GLU A 56 15.33 12.42 -22.67
C GLU A 56 13.82 12.33 -22.88
N PHE A 57 13.42 12.02 -24.11
CA PHE A 57 12.03 11.81 -24.51
C PHE A 57 11.80 10.33 -24.74
N TYR A 58 10.71 9.82 -24.16
CA TYR A 58 10.28 8.47 -24.49
C TYR A 58 9.58 8.46 -25.85
N THR A 59 9.82 7.40 -26.62
CA THR A 59 9.17 7.15 -27.90
C THR A 59 8.38 5.86 -27.80
N TYR A 60 7.08 5.97 -27.52
CA TYR A 60 6.16 4.85 -27.65
C TYR A 60 5.28 5.10 -28.87
N ASP A 61 5.23 4.12 -29.78
CA ASP A 61 4.35 4.19 -30.97
C ASP A 61 2.86 4.22 -30.53
N GLU A 62 2.56 3.54 -29.42
CA GLU A 62 1.28 3.63 -28.70
C GLU A 62 1.57 3.73 -27.22
N LEU A 63 0.88 4.61 -26.51
CA LEU A 63 0.97 4.63 -25.05
C LEU A 63 0.47 3.27 -24.53
N PRO A 64 1.22 2.57 -23.67
CA PRO A 64 0.81 1.29 -23.11
C PRO A 64 -0.30 1.48 -22.06
N ILE A 65 -1.33 2.24 -22.43
CA ILE A 65 -2.53 2.48 -21.61
C ILE A 65 -3.49 1.34 -21.93
N GLU A 66 -3.19 0.17 -21.41
CA GLU A 66 -4.17 -0.90 -21.38
C GLU A 66 -5.35 -0.48 -20.50
N ASN A 67 -6.57 -0.78 -20.96
CA ASN A 67 -7.86 -0.42 -20.36
C ASN A 67 -7.82 -0.37 -18.84
N LEU A 68 -7.84 0.87 -18.33
CA LEU A 68 -7.61 1.12 -16.93
C LEU A 68 -8.91 0.98 -16.17
N GLY A 69 -9.06 -0.17 -15.61
CA GLY A 69 -9.90 -0.41 -14.48
C GLY A 69 -9.53 0.48 -13.28
N SER A 70 -10.30 0.44 -12.26
CA SER A 70 -9.97 1.08 -10.98
C SER A 70 -8.59 0.56 -10.48
N ILE A 71 -7.92 1.30 -9.59
CA ILE A 71 -6.69 0.81 -8.92
C ILE A 71 -6.88 -0.63 -8.41
N LYS A 72 -8.10 -0.98 -8.01
CA LYS A 72 -8.50 -2.34 -7.59
C LYS A 72 -8.27 -3.38 -8.70
N GLU A 73 -8.65 -3.10 -9.94
CA GLU A 73 -8.47 -4.02 -11.08
C GLU A 73 -7.00 -4.15 -11.47
N ILE A 74 -6.22 -3.09 -11.27
CA ILE A 74 -4.79 -3.08 -11.56
C ILE A 74 -4.01 -3.96 -10.57
N PHE A 75 -4.38 -3.93 -9.29
CA PHE A 75 -3.77 -4.81 -8.28
C PHE A 75 -4.26 -6.26 -8.40
N SER A 76 -5.46 -6.50 -8.95
CA SER A 76 -5.99 -7.84 -9.17
C SER A 76 -5.56 -8.50 -10.48
N SER A 77 -5.12 -7.73 -11.49
CA SER A 77 -4.74 -8.24 -12.80
C SER A 77 -3.27 -8.68 -12.94
N LYS A 78 -2.45 -8.54 -11.90
CA LYS A 78 -1.07 -9.06 -11.92
C LYS A 78 -1.07 -10.55 -11.60
N GLU A 79 -0.39 -11.31 -12.44
CA GLU A 79 -0.10 -12.75 -12.31
C GLU A 79 0.61 -13.14 -10.98
N GLU A 80 1.03 -12.15 -10.19
CA GLU A 80 1.51 -12.30 -8.82
C GLU A 80 0.66 -11.41 -7.91
N ALA A 81 -0.51 -11.91 -7.48
CA ALA A 81 -1.25 -11.29 -6.40
C ALA A 81 -0.33 -11.16 -5.17
N LEU A 82 -0.26 -9.96 -4.58
CA LEU A 82 0.43 -9.79 -3.31
C LEU A 82 -0.25 -10.71 -2.27
N PRO A 83 0.52 -11.28 -1.34
CA PRO A 83 -0.08 -11.96 -0.20
C PRO A 83 -1.07 -11.03 0.48
N SER A 84 -2.16 -11.54 1.00
CA SER A 84 -3.21 -10.73 1.63
C SER A 84 -3.36 -11.03 3.12
N VAL A 85 -3.88 -10.06 3.86
CA VAL A 85 -4.36 -10.21 5.22
C VAL A 85 -5.85 -9.94 5.26
N ILE A 86 -6.60 -10.76 5.97
CA ILE A 86 -8.04 -10.54 6.21
C ILE A 86 -8.23 -10.09 7.64
N LEU A 87 -8.76 -8.89 7.80
CA LEU A 87 -9.02 -8.26 9.08
C LEU A 87 -10.52 -8.12 9.31
N LEU A 88 -10.95 -8.33 10.56
CA LEU A 88 -12.25 -7.90 11.03
C LEU A 88 -12.07 -6.57 11.76
N LEU A 89 -12.65 -5.51 11.20
CA LEU A 89 -12.51 -4.15 11.67
C LEU A 89 -13.79 -3.70 12.36
N PRO A 90 -13.72 -3.08 13.55
CA PRO A 90 -14.85 -2.41 14.14
C PRO A 90 -15.28 -1.18 13.33
N PRO A 91 -16.51 -0.65 13.55
CA PRO A 91 -17.05 0.47 12.76
C PRO A 91 -16.16 1.72 12.73
N GLU A 92 -15.47 2.03 13.82
CA GLU A 92 -14.56 3.17 13.96
C GLU A 92 -13.32 3.08 13.06
N ASP A 93 -12.94 1.87 12.66
CA ASP A 93 -11.78 1.61 11.80
C ASP A 93 -12.13 1.53 10.32
N LYS A 94 -13.35 1.89 9.93
CA LYS A 94 -13.79 1.97 8.53
C LYS A 94 -12.85 2.83 7.65
N TRP A 95 -12.13 3.78 8.24
CA TRP A 95 -11.15 4.61 7.54
C TRP A 95 -10.10 3.78 6.77
N VAL A 96 -9.82 2.54 7.20
CA VAL A 96 -8.91 1.63 6.49
C VAL A 96 -9.38 1.36 5.07
N ILE A 97 -10.69 1.14 4.88
CA ILE A 97 -11.30 0.88 3.58
C ILE A 97 -11.23 2.14 2.68
N GLU A 98 -11.28 3.30 3.31
CA GLU A 98 -11.24 4.59 2.61
C GLU A 98 -9.81 4.99 2.24
N GLU A 99 -8.82 4.66 3.09
CA GLU A 99 -7.42 5.09 2.92
C GLU A 99 -6.57 4.09 2.14
N TYR A 100 -6.83 2.77 2.27
CA TYR A 100 -5.98 1.74 1.67
C TYR A 100 -6.66 1.00 0.53
N PRO A 101 -5.90 0.61 -0.52
CA PRO A 101 -6.37 -0.37 -1.51
C PRO A 101 -6.73 -1.67 -0.80
N HIS A 102 -7.82 -2.29 -1.21
CA HIS A 102 -8.30 -3.56 -0.67
C HIS A 102 -8.85 -4.43 -1.80
N TYR A 103 -8.71 -5.75 -1.66
CA TYR A 103 -9.29 -6.70 -2.61
C TYR A 103 -10.79 -6.82 -2.41
N GLU A 104 -11.21 -6.94 -1.15
CA GLU A 104 -12.62 -7.04 -0.78
C GLU A 104 -12.88 -6.30 0.54
N ALA A 105 -14.09 -5.75 0.68
CA ALA A 105 -14.60 -5.18 1.92
C ALA A 105 -16.09 -5.50 2.04
N VAL A 106 -16.45 -6.28 3.08
CA VAL A 106 -17.82 -6.75 3.32
C VAL A 106 -18.30 -6.26 4.68
N HIS A 107 -19.39 -5.50 4.67
CA HIS A 107 -20.06 -5.08 5.90
C HIS A 107 -20.79 -6.26 6.54
N GLN A 108 -20.55 -6.51 7.81
CA GLN A 108 -21.18 -7.56 8.57
C GLN A 108 -22.48 -7.06 9.24
N GLY A 109 -23.37 -7.98 9.59
CA GLY A 109 -24.66 -7.63 10.20
C GLY A 109 -24.57 -7.00 11.59
N ASP A 110 -23.44 -7.12 12.26
CA ASP A 110 -23.11 -6.55 13.58
C ASP A 110 -22.44 -5.17 13.53
N GLY A 111 -22.25 -4.63 12.32
CA GLY A 111 -21.62 -3.34 12.09
C GLY A 111 -20.12 -3.41 11.84
N THR A 112 -19.48 -4.56 11.98
CA THR A 112 -18.06 -4.76 11.66
C THR A 112 -17.82 -4.87 10.16
N TRP A 113 -16.56 -4.77 9.74
CA TRP A 113 -16.14 -4.92 8.36
C TRP A 113 -15.11 -6.02 8.22
N LYS A 114 -15.39 -7.02 7.39
CA LYS A 114 -14.40 -7.98 6.93
C LYS A 114 -13.69 -7.39 5.72
N VAL A 115 -12.37 -7.18 5.83
CA VAL A 115 -11.59 -6.50 4.79
C VAL A 115 -10.38 -7.34 4.41
N GLU A 116 -10.20 -7.58 3.11
CA GLU A 116 -9.02 -8.22 2.56
C GLU A 116 -8.07 -7.16 1.99
N LEU A 117 -6.87 -7.05 2.56
CA LEU A 117 -5.86 -6.06 2.20
C LEU A 117 -4.62 -6.73 1.59
N PRO A 118 -4.08 -6.19 0.48
CA PRO A 118 -2.78 -6.63 -0.03
C PRO A 118 -1.65 -6.25 0.93
N VAL A 119 -0.80 -7.19 1.26
CA VAL A 119 0.38 -6.97 2.12
C VAL A 119 1.57 -6.57 1.26
N ALA A 120 1.82 -5.27 1.17
CA ALA A 120 2.93 -4.73 0.39
C ALA A 120 4.30 -5.09 1.01
N SER A 121 4.39 -5.19 2.34
CA SER A 121 5.55 -5.67 3.09
C SER A 121 5.18 -5.92 4.56
N PRO A 122 5.97 -6.74 5.30
CA PRO A 122 5.80 -6.90 6.74
C PRO A 122 5.84 -5.57 7.51
N ALA A 123 6.74 -4.67 7.15
CA ALA A 123 6.86 -3.36 7.79
C ALA A 123 5.63 -2.46 7.58
N TRP A 124 4.96 -2.56 6.43
CA TRP A 124 3.70 -1.87 6.20
C TRP A 124 2.59 -2.46 7.08
N LEU A 125 2.46 -3.78 7.12
CA LEU A 125 1.45 -4.45 7.95
C LEU A 125 1.66 -4.13 9.43
N ALA A 126 2.90 -4.18 9.92
CA ALA A 126 3.25 -3.82 11.29
C ALA A 126 2.72 -2.43 11.68
N ARG A 127 2.96 -1.42 10.84
CA ARG A 127 2.47 -0.05 11.09
C ARG A 127 0.95 0.04 11.09
N LEU A 128 0.30 -0.68 10.17
CA LEU A 128 -1.16 -0.72 10.13
C LEU A 128 -1.74 -1.35 11.40
N LEU A 129 -1.24 -2.51 11.81
CA LEU A 129 -1.70 -3.21 13.01
C LEU A 129 -1.49 -2.39 14.28
N LEU A 130 -0.37 -1.66 14.38
CA LEU A 130 -0.12 -0.76 15.51
C LEU A 130 -1.09 0.43 15.53
N ARG A 131 -1.42 0.99 14.37
CA ARG A 131 -2.38 2.10 14.27
C ARG A 131 -3.80 1.66 14.62
N LEU A 132 -4.18 0.44 14.25
CA LEU A 132 -5.47 -0.15 14.56
C LEU A 132 -5.61 -0.57 16.03
N GLY A 133 -4.49 -0.87 16.68
CA GLY A 133 -4.50 -1.28 18.08
C GLY A 133 -5.01 -2.71 18.30
N PRO A 134 -5.41 -3.05 19.55
CA PRO A 134 -5.71 -4.43 19.94
C PRO A 134 -7.12 -4.92 19.57
N ASN A 135 -8.03 -4.03 19.18
CA ASN A 135 -9.46 -4.34 19.04
C ASN A 135 -9.83 -4.98 17.69
N ILE A 136 -8.87 -5.14 16.79
CA ILE A 136 -9.09 -5.81 15.51
C ILE A 136 -8.76 -7.29 15.63
N GLU A 137 -9.44 -8.10 14.82
CA GLU A 137 -9.15 -9.52 14.69
C GLU A 137 -8.49 -9.80 13.35
N ILE A 138 -7.43 -10.62 13.35
CA ILE A 138 -6.78 -11.12 12.14
C ILE A 138 -7.42 -12.46 11.83
N LEU A 139 -8.28 -12.51 10.81
CA LEU A 139 -8.96 -13.74 10.41
C LEU A 139 -8.05 -14.67 9.61
N GLU A 140 -7.29 -14.08 8.68
CA GLU A 140 -6.33 -14.79 7.84
C GLU A 140 -5.11 -13.90 7.59
N ALA A 141 -3.92 -14.48 7.53
CA ALA A 141 -2.69 -13.79 7.21
C ALA A 141 -1.72 -14.73 6.49
N PRO A 142 -0.74 -14.17 5.74
CA PRO A 142 0.38 -14.96 5.25
C PRO A 142 1.12 -15.63 6.41
N GLU A 143 1.78 -16.75 6.10
CA GLU A 143 2.65 -17.43 7.06
C GLU A 143 3.61 -16.42 7.71
N ASP A 144 3.77 -16.47 9.02
CA ASP A 144 4.58 -15.56 9.84
C ASP A 144 4.05 -14.10 10.01
N LEU A 145 2.87 -13.75 9.49
CA LEU A 145 2.35 -12.37 9.57
C LEU A 145 1.00 -12.26 10.34
N GLY A 146 0.66 -13.27 11.14
CA GLY A 146 -0.58 -13.31 11.92
C GLY A 146 -0.47 -12.69 13.33
N GLU A 147 -1.18 -13.24 14.28
CA GLU A 147 -1.25 -12.75 15.67
C GLU A 147 0.11 -12.73 16.37
N THR A 148 0.97 -13.72 16.13
CA THR A 148 2.33 -13.76 16.68
C THR A 148 3.14 -12.56 16.19
N PHE A 149 3.08 -12.26 14.90
CA PHE A 149 3.74 -11.09 14.31
C PHE A 149 3.28 -9.77 14.96
N ARG A 150 1.97 -9.62 15.19
CA ARG A 150 1.43 -8.44 15.88
C ARG A 150 2.02 -8.29 17.29
N ALA A 151 2.08 -9.38 18.04
CA ALA A 151 2.63 -9.40 19.39
C ALA A 151 4.14 -9.05 19.39
N GLU A 152 4.91 -9.60 18.48
CA GLU A 152 6.35 -9.34 18.33
C GLU A 152 6.62 -7.87 17.98
N VAL A 153 5.84 -7.29 17.06
CA VAL A 153 5.95 -5.87 16.71
C VAL A 153 5.68 -4.97 17.91
N ALA A 154 4.60 -5.24 18.64
CA ALA A 154 4.24 -4.48 19.84
C ALA A 154 5.32 -4.59 20.93
N GLN A 155 5.85 -5.79 21.16
CA GLN A 155 6.94 -6.04 22.10
C GLN A 155 8.22 -5.30 21.72
N SER A 156 8.63 -5.34 20.47
CA SER A 156 9.83 -4.65 19.96
C SER A 156 9.76 -3.14 20.18
N ILE A 157 8.58 -2.54 19.98
CA ILE A 157 8.37 -1.13 20.22
C ILE A 157 8.45 -0.82 21.72
N LEU A 158 7.78 -1.60 22.56
CA LEU A 158 7.83 -1.42 24.01
C LEU A 158 9.27 -1.43 24.52
N GLU A 159 10.07 -2.40 24.08
CA GLU A 159 11.48 -2.52 24.44
C GLU A 159 12.30 -1.31 23.99
N SER A 160 12.02 -0.72 22.83
CA SER A 160 12.71 0.46 22.34
C SER A 160 12.48 1.68 23.23
N TYR A 161 11.27 1.85 23.77
CA TYR A 161 10.94 2.92 24.69
C TYR A 161 11.58 2.70 26.09
N VAL A 162 11.60 1.47 26.58
CA VAL A 162 12.20 1.13 27.88
C VAL A 162 13.71 1.38 27.86
N LYS A 163 14.39 1.05 26.75
CA LYS A 163 15.84 1.31 26.58
C LYS A 163 16.20 2.79 26.42
N ALA A 164 15.24 3.62 25.99
CA ALA A 164 15.44 5.05 25.79
C ALA A 164 15.21 5.89 27.07
N THR A 165 14.75 5.27 28.16
CA THR A 165 14.59 5.96 29.45
C THR A 165 15.91 5.91 30.20
N PRO A 166 16.53 7.08 30.52
CA PRO A 166 17.83 7.17 31.20
C PRO A 166 17.75 6.69 32.65
#